data_0b1c9275e5c3982dfcec6dc77edc2f68
#
_entry.id   0b1c9275e5c3982dfcec6dc77edc2f68
#
_cell.length_a   1.000
_cell.length_b   1.000
_cell.length_c   1.000
_cell.angle_alpha   90.00
_cell.angle_beta   90.00
_cell.angle_gamma   90.00
#
_symmetry.space_group_name_H-M   'P 1'
#
loop_
_entity.id
_entity.type
_entity.pdbx_description
1 polymer ?
#
loop_
_entity_poly.entity_id
_entity_poly.type
_entity_poly.pdbx_seq_one_letter_code
_entity_poly.pdbx_strand_id
1 'polypeptide(L)'
;MIGQNFVDKCISTDVITTPWPHQIIENTFDESVFEKLKTQCIEKLNFPTTELVQIHPKDYKEYGIDFYDETLNICESLYENIKVLCGKYPKHRWYQNLGVNVHISVTPPLPWQFHIHQEGLEKIWSSVTYIAPESNVGTKMYTEQKEDAFVKEAKWKPNS
;
A
#
# COMPACT_ATOMS: atom_id res chain seq x y z
N MET A 1 -5.93 17.74 -4.86
CA MET A 1 -6.08 16.99 -3.56
C MET A 1 -5.25 15.72 -3.63
N ILE A 2 -4.61 15.32 -2.55
CA ILE A 2 -3.70 14.16 -2.51
C ILE A 2 -4.37 12.86 -2.95
N GLY A 3 -5.58 12.59 -2.49
CA GLY A 3 -6.32 11.38 -2.83
C GLY A 3 -6.67 11.30 -4.31
N GLN A 4 -7.07 12.42 -4.92
CA GLN A 4 -7.38 12.44 -6.35
C GLN A 4 -6.10 12.20 -7.19
N ASN A 5 -4.98 12.82 -6.84
CA ASN A 5 -3.71 12.57 -7.53
C ASN A 5 -3.29 11.10 -7.46
N PHE A 6 -3.48 10.46 -6.30
CA PHE A 6 -3.24 9.03 -6.13
C PHE A 6 -4.15 8.18 -7.03
N VAL A 7 -5.44 8.46 -7.01
CA VAL A 7 -6.44 7.77 -7.85
C VAL A 7 -6.13 7.95 -9.33
N ASP A 8 -5.79 9.15 -9.77
CA ASP A 8 -5.47 9.43 -11.18
C ASP A 8 -4.26 8.63 -11.65
N LYS A 9 -3.23 8.48 -10.81
CA LYS A 9 -2.08 7.61 -11.08
C LYS A 9 -2.48 6.14 -11.19
N CYS A 10 -3.33 5.65 -10.28
CA CYS A 10 -3.87 4.30 -10.36
C CYS A 10 -4.69 4.07 -11.64
N ILE A 11 -5.47 5.06 -12.08
CA ILE A 11 -6.26 4.97 -13.31
C ILE A 11 -5.38 5.01 -14.55
N SER A 12 -4.37 5.86 -14.59
CA SER A 12 -3.51 6.06 -15.76
C SER A 12 -2.44 4.98 -15.94
N THR A 13 -2.03 4.29 -14.88
CA THR A 13 -1.03 3.23 -14.94
C THR A 13 -1.61 1.95 -15.52
N ASP A 14 -0.90 1.31 -16.43
CA ASP A 14 -1.32 0.05 -17.05
C ASP A 14 -1.30 -1.12 -16.07
N VAL A 15 -2.24 -2.04 -16.24
CA VAL A 15 -2.30 -3.30 -15.48
C VAL A 15 -1.38 -4.33 -16.11
N ILE A 16 -0.44 -4.83 -15.35
CA ILE A 16 0.41 -5.98 -15.69
C ILE A 16 -0.36 -7.24 -15.30
N THR A 17 -0.50 -8.20 -16.20
CA THR A 17 -1.35 -9.38 -15.99
C THR A 17 -0.61 -10.61 -15.46
N THR A 18 0.74 -10.60 -15.48
CA THR A 18 1.58 -11.72 -15.07
C THR A 18 2.46 -11.38 -13.88
N PRO A 19 2.55 -12.19 -12.81
CA PRO A 19 1.91 -13.51 -12.62
C PRO A 19 0.39 -13.44 -12.30
N TRP A 20 -0.09 -12.31 -11.83
CA TRP A 20 -1.48 -11.98 -11.56
C TRP A 20 -1.69 -10.47 -11.79
N PRO A 21 -2.92 -10.00 -11.98
CA PRO A 21 -3.17 -8.59 -12.28
C PRO A 21 -2.67 -7.65 -11.18
N HIS A 22 -1.72 -6.77 -11.52
CA HIS A 22 -1.15 -5.79 -10.62
C HIS A 22 -0.69 -4.53 -11.36
N GLN A 23 -0.39 -3.49 -10.61
CA GLN A 23 0.24 -2.26 -11.10
C GLN A 23 1.47 -1.94 -10.25
N ILE A 24 2.47 -1.30 -10.85
CA ILE A 24 3.60 -0.70 -10.15
C ILE A 24 3.54 0.80 -10.46
N ILE A 25 3.33 1.61 -9.43
CA ILE A 25 3.14 3.05 -9.55
C ILE A 25 4.31 3.74 -8.89
N GLU A 26 5.06 4.51 -9.65
CA GLU A 26 6.15 5.33 -9.13
C GLU A 26 5.65 6.74 -8.79
N ASN A 27 6.31 7.36 -7.82
CA ASN A 27 5.95 8.69 -7.32
C ASN A 27 4.46 8.76 -6.94
N THR A 28 4.03 7.79 -6.12
CA THR A 28 2.64 7.61 -5.67
C THR A 28 2.05 8.90 -5.11
N PHE A 29 2.82 9.61 -4.29
CA PHE A 29 2.48 10.92 -3.74
C PHE A 29 3.34 12.02 -4.35
N ASP A 30 2.85 13.26 -4.32
CA ASP A 30 3.64 14.43 -4.62
C ASP A 30 4.80 14.53 -3.62
N GLU A 31 5.97 14.97 -4.08
CA GLU A 31 7.21 14.96 -3.31
C GLU A 31 7.08 15.60 -1.92
N SER A 32 6.45 16.77 -1.85
CA SER A 32 6.26 17.48 -0.58
C SER A 32 5.41 16.70 0.44
N VAL A 33 4.41 16.00 -0.06
CA VAL A 33 3.53 15.16 0.76
C VAL A 33 4.26 13.91 1.21
N PHE A 34 4.99 13.29 0.30
CA PHE A 34 5.77 12.10 0.60
C PHE A 34 6.86 12.38 1.63
N GLU A 35 7.63 13.47 1.48
CA GLU A 35 8.68 13.84 2.43
C GLU A 35 8.11 14.21 3.81
N LYS A 36 6.93 14.86 3.89
CA LYS A 36 6.22 15.08 5.15
C LYS A 36 5.93 13.74 5.85
N LEU A 37 5.34 12.79 5.14
CA LEU A 37 4.99 11.48 5.68
C LEU A 37 6.24 10.67 6.07
N LYS A 38 7.25 10.62 5.20
CA LYS A 38 8.51 9.91 5.40
C LYS A 38 9.24 10.43 6.65
N THR A 39 9.37 11.74 6.79
CA THR A 39 10.01 12.36 7.94
C THR A 39 9.31 11.95 9.24
N GLN A 40 7.98 12.04 9.28
CA GLN A 40 7.22 11.63 10.46
C GLN A 40 7.37 10.14 10.76
N CYS A 41 7.32 9.28 9.74
CA CYS A 41 7.53 7.85 9.95
C CYS A 41 8.91 7.54 10.51
N ILE A 42 9.96 8.17 9.99
CA ILE A 42 11.34 7.97 10.49
C ILE A 42 11.50 8.48 11.92
N GLU A 43 10.96 9.64 12.23
CA GLU A 43 11.13 10.28 13.55
C GLU A 43 10.26 9.64 14.64
N LYS A 44 9.03 9.23 14.31
CA LYS A 44 8.02 8.81 15.28
C LYS A 44 7.84 7.30 15.37
N LEU A 45 8.13 6.57 14.30
CA LEU A 45 7.91 5.13 14.22
C LEU A 45 9.20 4.32 14.26
N ASN A 46 10.32 4.93 14.60
CA ASN A 46 11.61 4.25 14.79
C ASN A 46 11.69 3.58 16.17
N PHE A 47 10.83 2.62 16.43
CA PHE A 47 10.85 1.81 17.65
C PHE A 47 11.13 0.35 17.31
N PRO A 48 11.84 -0.38 18.21
CA PRO A 48 12.09 -1.79 17.99
C PRO A 48 10.78 -2.57 18.04
N THR A 49 10.56 -3.39 17.03
CA THR A 49 9.42 -4.32 16.99
C THR A 49 9.89 -5.70 16.55
N THR A 50 9.28 -6.73 17.10
CA THR A 50 9.47 -8.13 16.71
C THR A 50 8.32 -8.66 15.86
N GLU A 51 7.24 -7.88 15.74
CA GLU A 51 6.03 -8.21 15.00
C GLU A 51 5.60 -7.05 14.12
N LEU A 52 4.76 -7.35 13.15
CA LEU A 52 4.10 -6.32 12.34
C LEU A 52 3.21 -5.44 13.22
N VAL A 53 3.42 -4.14 13.18
CA VAL A 53 2.56 -3.15 13.82
C VAL A 53 1.78 -2.39 12.75
N GLN A 54 0.46 -2.40 12.83
CA GLN A 54 -0.42 -1.62 11.97
C GLN A 54 -0.99 -0.45 12.73
N ILE A 55 -0.71 0.77 12.27
CA ILE A 55 -1.15 2.02 12.89
C ILE A 55 -2.28 2.58 12.03
N HIS A 56 -3.48 2.52 12.57
CA HIS A 56 -4.68 3.02 11.90
C HIS A 56 -4.84 4.52 12.10
N PRO A 57 -5.57 5.24 11.22
CA PRO A 57 -5.74 6.69 11.31
C PRO A 57 -6.24 7.17 12.68
N LYS A 58 -7.12 6.41 13.34
CA LYS A 58 -7.62 6.72 14.69
C LYS A 58 -6.51 6.79 15.75
N ASP A 59 -5.41 6.08 15.53
CA ASP A 59 -4.30 5.94 16.46
C ASP A 59 -3.13 6.92 16.12
N TYR A 60 -3.19 7.62 14.98
CA TYR A 60 -2.12 8.52 14.52
C TYR A 60 -1.67 9.52 15.57
N LYS A 61 -2.63 10.11 16.30
CA LYS A 61 -2.35 11.08 17.36
C LYS A 61 -1.48 10.51 18.47
N GLU A 62 -1.69 9.25 18.84
CA GLU A 62 -0.91 8.56 19.89
C GLU A 62 0.54 8.38 19.48
N TYR A 63 0.78 8.17 18.18
CA TYR A 63 2.13 8.05 17.61
C TYR A 63 2.72 9.40 17.17
N GLY A 64 2.01 10.50 17.35
CA GLY A 64 2.47 11.84 16.93
C GLY A 64 2.51 12.03 15.41
N ILE A 65 1.72 11.27 14.67
CA ILE A 65 1.59 11.35 13.21
C ILE A 65 0.55 12.42 12.85
N ASP A 66 0.99 13.43 12.12
CA ASP A 66 0.15 14.50 11.55
C ASP A 66 -0.12 14.24 10.06
N PHE A 67 -0.90 13.20 9.76
CA PHE A 67 -1.25 12.78 8.40
C PHE A 67 -2.70 12.26 8.32
N TYR A 68 -3.52 12.66 9.28
CA TYR A 68 -4.89 12.16 9.39
C TYR A 68 -5.79 12.68 8.26
N ASP A 69 -5.75 13.97 8.01
CA ASP A 69 -6.60 14.60 6.99
C ASP A 69 -6.23 14.14 5.57
N GLU A 70 -4.93 13.97 5.31
CA GLU A 70 -4.45 13.41 4.06
C GLU A 70 -4.95 11.97 3.86
N THR A 71 -4.91 11.17 4.93
CA THR A 71 -5.40 9.80 4.89
C THR A 71 -6.92 9.75 4.64
N LEU A 72 -7.69 10.60 5.28
CA LEU A 72 -9.14 10.69 5.01
C LEU A 72 -9.40 11.07 3.56
N ASN A 73 -8.69 12.05 3.03
CA ASN A 73 -8.84 12.46 1.63
C ASN A 73 -8.48 11.34 0.64
N ILE A 74 -7.47 10.52 0.96
CA ILE A 74 -7.15 9.30 0.19
C ILE A 74 -8.31 8.30 0.25
N CYS A 75 -8.85 8.03 1.45
CA CYS A 75 -9.96 7.10 1.63
C CYS A 75 -11.21 7.53 0.85
N GLU A 76 -11.58 8.80 0.93
CA GLU A 76 -12.73 9.38 0.22
C GLU A 76 -12.55 9.25 -1.29
N SER A 77 -11.40 9.68 -1.81
CA SER A 77 -11.11 9.62 -3.24
C SER A 77 -11.09 8.17 -3.77
N LEU A 78 -10.54 7.23 -3.01
CA LEU A 78 -10.56 5.80 -3.35
C LEU A 78 -12.00 5.27 -3.36
N TYR A 79 -12.79 5.61 -2.35
CA TYR A 79 -14.17 5.14 -2.24
C TYR A 79 -15.03 5.65 -3.40
N GLU A 80 -14.93 6.93 -3.74
CA GLU A 80 -15.64 7.54 -4.86
C GLU A 80 -15.27 6.92 -6.22
N ASN A 81 -14.03 6.49 -6.39
CA ASN A 81 -13.51 5.95 -7.65
C ASN A 81 -13.37 4.42 -7.67
N ILE A 82 -13.84 3.73 -6.65
CA ILE A 82 -13.59 2.28 -6.48
C ILE A 82 -14.08 1.43 -7.67
N LYS A 83 -15.17 1.82 -8.31
CA LYS A 83 -15.72 1.12 -9.48
C LYS A 83 -14.79 1.24 -10.69
N VAL A 84 -14.21 2.43 -10.90
CA VAL A 84 -13.27 2.66 -12.00
C VAL A 84 -11.98 1.91 -11.75
N LEU A 85 -11.44 1.98 -10.53
CA LEU A 85 -10.20 1.31 -10.13
C LEU A 85 -10.32 -0.21 -10.29
N CYS A 86 -11.35 -0.81 -9.70
CA CYS A 86 -11.54 -2.25 -9.80
C CYS A 86 -11.91 -2.70 -11.20
N GLY A 87 -12.60 -1.87 -11.99
CA GLY A 87 -12.96 -2.16 -13.38
C GLY A 87 -11.77 -2.35 -14.31
N LYS A 88 -10.58 -1.87 -13.93
CA LYS A 88 -9.32 -2.12 -14.67
C LYS A 88 -8.82 -3.56 -14.58
N TYR A 89 -9.26 -4.31 -13.57
CA TYR A 89 -8.76 -5.65 -13.31
C TYR A 89 -9.74 -6.71 -13.83
N PRO A 90 -9.27 -7.77 -14.51
CA PRO A 90 -10.13 -8.83 -14.98
C PRO A 90 -10.71 -9.59 -13.79
N LYS A 91 -11.99 -10.01 -13.94
CA LYS A 91 -12.69 -10.85 -12.95
C LYS A 91 -12.86 -10.20 -11.55
N HIS A 92 -12.91 -8.88 -11.47
CA HIS A 92 -13.24 -8.23 -10.22
C HIS A 92 -14.63 -8.65 -9.70
N ARG A 93 -14.78 -8.65 -8.38
CA ARG A 93 -16.04 -8.94 -7.71
C ARG A 93 -16.59 -7.66 -7.08
N TRP A 94 -17.89 -7.48 -7.16
CA TRP A 94 -18.58 -6.38 -6.51
C TRP A 94 -19.30 -6.86 -5.25
N TYR A 95 -19.21 -6.08 -4.20
CA TYR A 95 -19.95 -6.25 -2.97
C TYR A 95 -20.77 -4.99 -2.71
N GLN A 96 -21.93 -5.14 -2.05
CA GLN A 96 -22.82 -4.00 -1.78
C GLN A 96 -22.23 -3.04 -0.75
N ASN A 97 -21.47 -3.55 0.20
CA ASN A 97 -20.88 -2.78 1.31
C ASN A 97 -19.36 -2.81 1.22
N LEU A 98 -18.79 -1.92 0.39
CA LEU A 98 -17.36 -1.74 0.30
C LEU A 98 -16.89 -0.67 1.29
N GLY A 99 -15.74 -0.92 1.90
CA GLY A 99 -15.02 0.05 2.73
C GLY A 99 -13.59 0.22 2.23
N VAL A 100 -12.99 1.34 2.57
CA VAL A 100 -11.57 1.60 2.37
C VAL A 100 -10.88 1.60 3.73
N ASN A 101 -9.81 0.82 3.84
CA ASN A 101 -8.96 0.79 5.02
C ASN A 101 -7.54 1.21 4.63
N VAL A 102 -7.03 2.23 5.28
CA VAL A 102 -5.66 2.72 5.11
C VAL A 102 -4.96 2.68 6.46
N HIS A 103 -3.73 2.20 6.50
CA HIS A 103 -2.92 2.18 7.72
C HIS A 103 -1.44 2.28 7.37
N ILE A 104 -0.63 2.70 8.33
CA ILE A 104 0.83 2.65 8.24
C ILE A 104 1.28 1.32 8.86
N SER A 105 2.10 0.56 8.14
CA SER A 105 2.67 -0.68 8.63
C SER A 105 4.15 -0.48 9.00
N VAL A 106 4.49 -0.81 10.24
CA VAL A 106 5.88 -0.90 10.72
C VAL A 106 6.26 -2.37 10.78
N THR A 107 7.24 -2.77 10.01
CA THR A 107 7.73 -4.15 9.96
C THR A 107 8.98 -4.31 10.81
N PRO A 108 9.22 -5.48 11.42
CA PRO A 108 10.49 -5.79 12.05
C PRO A 108 11.67 -5.64 11.08
N PRO A 109 12.87 -5.44 11.58
CA PRO A 109 14.07 -5.44 10.74
C PRO A 109 14.31 -6.81 10.10
N LEU A 110 15.05 -6.83 8.99
CA LEU A 110 15.47 -8.08 8.36
C LEU A 110 16.19 -9.01 9.35
N PRO A 111 16.00 -10.31 9.25
CA PRO A 111 15.45 -11.08 8.12
C PRO A 111 13.93 -11.30 8.13
N TRP A 112 13.15 -10.56 8.94
CA TRP A 112 11.72 -10.75 8.99
C TRP A 112 11.06 -10.52 7.62
N GLN A 113 10.14 -11.38 7.24
CA GLN A 113 9.36 -11.27 6.00
C GLN A 113 7.93 -11.76 6.24
N PHE A 114 6.99 -11.21 5.48
CA PHE A 114 5.64 -11.78 5.43
C PHE A 114 5.69 -13.21 4.90
N HIS A 115 4.90 -14.08 5.50
CA HIS A 115 4.67 -15.40 4.92
C HIS A 115 3.99 -15.25 3.54
N ILE A 116 4.31 -16.17 2.62
CA ILE A 116 3.64 -16.23 1.33
C ILE A 116 2.16 -16.50 1.59
N HIS A 117 1.29 -15.59 1.16
CA HIS A 117 -0.15 -15.66 1.40
C HIS A 117 -0.93 -15.16 0.19
N GLN A 118 -2.21 -15.46 0.17
CA GLN A 118 -3.19 -14.82 -0.72
C GLN A 118 -4.01 -13.84 0.11
N GLU A 119 -4.43 -12.75 -0.52
CA GLU A 119 -5.36 -11.82 0.10
C GLU A 119 -6.72 -12.52 0.33
N GLY A 120 -7.38 -12.18 1.43
CA GLY A 120 -8.70 -12.70 1.74
C GLY A 120 -9.75 -12.36 0.67
N LEU A 121 -10.78 -13.17 0.56
CA LEU A 121 -11.84 -12.99 -0.45
C LEU A 121 -12.61 -11.67 -0.28
N GLU A 122 -12.56 -11.07 0.90
CA GLU A 122 -13.13 -9.77 1.24
C GLU A 122 -12.34 -8.59 0.65
N LYS A 123 -11.09 -8.79 0.27
CA LYS A 123 -10.26 -7.76 -0.35
C LYS A 123 -10.39 -7.81 -1.86
N ILE A 124 -10.96 -6.77 -2.43
CA ILE A 124 -11.12 -6.67 -3.89
C ILE A 124 -9.98 -5.91 -4.55
N TRP A 125 -9.28 -5.08 -3.79
CA TRP A 125 -8.12 -4.33 -4.22
C TRP A 125 -7.23 -4.03 -3.01
N SER A 126 -5.93 -4.10 -3.18
CA SER A 126 -4.92 -3.81 -2.15
C SER A 126 -3.77 -3.06 -2.77
N SER A 127 -3.19 -2.12 -2.03
CA SER A 127 -1.97 -1.44 -2.43
C SER A 127 -1.01 -1.30 -1.26
N VAL A 128 0.27 -1.22 -1.58
CA VAL A 128 1.35 -0.94 -0.63
C VAL A 128 2.17 0.20 -1.21
N THR A 129 2.38 1.25 -0.43
CA THR A 129 3.33 2.31 -0.76
C THR A 129 4.52 2.22 0.18
N TYR A 130 5.71 2.12 -0.38
CA TYR A 130 6.94 2.06 0.40
C TYR A 130 7.33 3.46 0.87
N ILE A 131 7.61 3.60 2.17
CA ILE A 131 7.92 4.90 2.78
C ILE A 131 9.39 4.98 3.15
N ALA A 132 9.86 4.07 3.99
CA ALA A 132 11.23 4.02 4.53
C ALA A 132 11.61 2.58 4.87
N PRO A 133 12.90 2.22 4.93
CA PRO A 133 14.08 3.04 4.61
C PRO A 133 14.31 3.27 3.10
N GLU A 134 15.41 3.91 2.73
CA GLU A 134 15.77 4.15 1.30
C GLU A 134 15.94 2.86 0.49
N SER A 135 16.34 1.77 1.14
CA SER A 135 16.45 0.46 0.51
C SER A 135 15.98 -0.67 1.42
N ASN A 136 15.24 -1.59 0.88
CA ASN A 136 14.77 -2.80 1.58
C ASN A 136 14.40 -3.87 0.54
N VAL A 137 13.83 -4.97 1.01
CA VAL A 137 13.25 -6.03 0.17
C VAL A 137 11.89 -5.55 -0.33
N GLY A 138 11.65 -5.69 -1.63
CA GLY A 138 10.36 -5.36 -2.25
C GLY A 138 9.31 -6.44 -2.05
N THR A 139 8.17 -6.26 -2.68
CA THR A 139 7.08 -7.24 -2.65
C THR A 139 7.35 -8.37 -3.64
N LYS A 140 7.54 -9.58 -3.13
CA LYS A 140 7.75 -10.78 -3.94
C LYS A 140 6.41 -11.34 -4.41
N MET A 141 6.36 -11.75 -5.65
CA MET A 141 5.18 -12.29 -6.31
C MET A 141 5.39 -13.75 -6.67
N TYR A 142 4.39 -14.57 -6.36
CA TYR A 142 4.42 -16.01 -6.54
C TYR A 142 3.19 -16.47 -7.33
N THR A 143 3.31 -17.54 -8.11
CA THR A 143 2.17 -18.17 -8.80
C THR A 143 1.37 -19.10 -7.87
N GLU A 144 2.03 -19.61 -6.83
CA GLU A 144 1.45 -20.48 -5.81
C GLU A 144 2.01 -20.08 -4.44
N GLN A 145 1.38 -20.54 -3.35
CA GLN A 145 1.87 -20.31 -1.97
C GLN A 145 3.06 -21.20 -1.61
N LYS A 146 4.13 -21.15 -2.42
CA LYS A 146 5.35 -21.92 -2.26
C LYS A 146 6.57 -21.09 -2.63
N GLU A 147 7.69 -21.32 -1.95
CA GLU A 147 8.94 -20.57 -2.19
C GLU A 147 9.50 -20.78 -3.61
N ASP A 148 9.38 -21.98 -4.15
CA ASP A 148 9.84 -22.35 -5.49
C ASP A 148 8.95 -21.80 -6.62
N ALA A 149 7.78 -21.27 -6.29
CA ALA A 149 6.86 -20.62 -7.22
C ALA A 149 7.10 -19.12 -7.39
N PHE A 150 8.25 -18.59 -6.95
CA PHE A 150 8.65 -17.20 -7.15
C PHE A 150 8.75 -16.84 -8.62
N VAL A 151 8.18 -15.70 -8.99
CA VAL A 151 8.18 -15.22 -10.38
C VAL A 151 8.87 -13.87 -10.51
N LYS A 152 8.54 -12.92 -9.64
CA LYS A 152 8.96 -11.52 -9.77
C LYS A 152 8.98 -10.82 -8.43
N GLU A 153 9.77 -9.77 -8.35
CA GLU A 153 9.75 -8.82 -7.24
C GLU A 153 9.40 -7.43 -7.76
N ALA A 154 8.40 -6.79 -7.15
CA ALA A 154 8.26 -5.35 -7.22
C ALA A 154 9.34 -4.75 -6.31
N LYS A 155 10.38 -4.19 -6.91
CA LYS A 155 11.53 -3.69 -6.15
C LYS A 155 11.10 -2.62 -5.15
N TRP A 156 11.71 -2.65 -3.98
CA TRP A 156 11.57 -1.57 -3.01
C TRP A 156 12.06 -0.25 -3.60
N LYS A 157 11.20 0.72 -3.64
CA LYS A 157 11.50 2.09 -4.02
C LYS A 157 10.60 3.01 -3.20
N PRO A 158 11.14 3.90 -2.35
CA PRO A 158 10.31 4.85 -1.64
C PRO A 158 9.41 5.65 -2.58
N ASN A 159 8.19 5.93 -2.15
CA ASN A 159 7.14 6.58 -2.94
C ASN A 159 6.66 5.75 -4.16
N SER A 160 6.70 4.43 -4.07
CA SER A 160 6.13 3.56 -5.10
C SER A 160 5.24 2.47 -4.51
#